data_c3d156bcb46fe36afc133f0205f49eb3
#
_entry.id   c3d156bcb46fe36afc133f0205f49eb3
#
_cell.length_a   1.000
_cell.length_b   1.000
_cell.length_c   1.000
_cell.angle_alpha   90.00
_cell.angle_beta   90.00
_cell.angle_gamma   90.00
#
_symmetry.space_group_name_H-M   'P 1'
#
loop_
_entity.id
_entity.type
_entity.pdbx_description
1 polymer ?
#
loop_
_entity_poly.entity_id
_entity_poly.type
_entity_poly.pdbx_seq_one_letter_code
_entity_poly.pdbx_strand_id
1 'polypeptide(L)'
;MAGTVFIFGLGYVGRPLGHLLASRGWQIRGTTRTPERLAADAAAGWQVYRFADDVPLTDPEEALDGVDAVLSTITAIGGSDPVLDAHGDVLSGFTGWSGYVSATSVYPDRPDGFCYEDTPTDPATKRGKARVIAEARWQELLGTELFRAAGIYGPGRSPFDSLRDGTARVIEHRGQLFNRIHVDDICRVIIAAMNRPRRGRIVNLADEKPAAQGDVVRHAARLLGVSPPEPQSLEEADLSAMARSFYVSRRRVGSKVIGPELGV
;
A
#
# COMPACT_ATOMS: atom_id res chain seq x y z
N MET A 1 0.85 1.52 -24.14
CA MET A 1 -0.15 2.44 -24.70
C MET A 1 -0.78 3.20 -23.55
N ALA A 2 -1.10 4.46 -23.73
CA ALA A 2 -1.87 5.24 -22.75
C ALA A 2 -3.31 4.78 -22.77
N GLY A 3 -3.97 4.74 -21.64
CA GLY A 3 -5.35 4.30 -21.46
C GLY A 3 -6.02 5.06 -20.31
N THR A 4 -7.11 4.55 -19.80
CA THR A 4 -7.81 5.08 -18.64
C THR A 4 -7.61 4.14 -17.46
N VAL A 5 -7.13 4.68 -16.32
CA VAL A 5 -7.04 3.94 -15.05
C VAL A 5 -8.07 4.46 -14.06
N PHE A 6 -8.76 3.54 -13.39
CA PHE A 6 -9.61 3.85 -12.25
C PHE A 6 -8.95 3.41 -10.94
N ILE A 7 -8.68 4.36 -10.05
CA ILE A 7 -8.01 4.10 -8.77
C ILE A 7 -9.00 4.27 -7.62
N PHE A 8 -9.44 3.17 -7.03
CA PHE A 8 -10.16 3.21 -5.77
C PHE A 8 -9.19 3.61 -4.66
N GLY A 9 -9.32 4.86 -4.17
CA GLY A 9 -8.49 5.43 -3.14
C GLY A 9 -7.32 6.29 -3.66
N LEU A 10 -7.59 7.53 -4.05
CA LEU A 10 -6.58 8.55 -4.39
C LEU A 10 -5.94 9.13 -3.11
N GLY A 11 -5.39 8.22 -2.29
CA GLY A 11 -4.67 8.53 -1.06
C GLY A 11 -3.17 8.58 -1.24
N TYR A 12 -2.43 8.15 -0.20
CA TYR A 12 -0.96 8.24 -0.13
C TYR A 12 -0.23 7.44 -1.23
N VAL A 13 -0.81 6.36 -1.72
CA VAL A 13 -0.27 5.58 -2.85
C VAL A 13 -0.96 5.95 -4.15
N GLY A 14 -2.29 6.01 -4.14
CA GLY A 14 -3.06 6.18 -5.37
C GLY A 14 -2.83 7.53 -6.06
N ARG A 15 -2.69 8.63 -5.30
CA ARG A 15 -2.46 9.95 -5.88
C ARG A 15 -1.08 10.09 -6.54
N PRO A 16 0.05 9.73 -5.90
CA PRO A 16 1.37 9.73 -6.58
C PRO A 16 1.41 8.82 -7.80
N LEU A 17 0.79 7.64 -7.73
CA LEU A 17 0.67 6.75 -8.88
C LEU A 17 -0.13 7.42 -10.02
N GLY A 18 -1.24 8.07 -9.71
CA GLY A 18 -2.04 8.83 -10.68
C GLY A 18 -1.21 9.91 -11.38
N HIS A 19 -0.42 10.71 -10.64
CA HIS A 19 0.49 11.70 -11.23
C HIS A 19 1.52 11.07 -12.16
N LEU A 20 2.11 9.95 -11.76
CA LEU A 20 3.11 9.25 -12.57
C LEU A 20 2.49 8.62 -13.83
N LEU A 21 1.27 8.12 -13.76
CA LEU A 21 0.52 7.61 -14.92
C LEU A 21 0.07 8.75 -15.85
N ALA A 22 -0.44 9.86 -15.29
CA ALA A 22 -0.84 11.03 -16.08
C ALA A 22 0.35 11.61 -16.86
N SER A 23 1.56 11.67 -16.27
CA SER A 23 2.78 12.09 -16.97
C SER A 23 3.17 11.17 -18.13
N ARG A 24 2.60 9.96 -18.19
CA ARG A 24 2.76 8.97 -19.27
C ARG A 24 1.56 8.93 -20.23
N GLY A 25 0.66 9.90 -20.12
CA GLY A 25 -0.49 10.07 -21.00
C GLY A 25 -1.74 9.28 -20.60
N TRP A 26 -1.77 8.66 -19.41
CA TRP A 26 -2.97 7.99 -18.91
C TRP A 26 -4.03 9.00 -18.46
N GLN A 27 -5.27 8.71 -18.73
CA GLN A 27 -6.41 9.38 -18.10
C GLN A 27 -6.63 8.80 -16.70
N ILE A 28 -6.83 9.69 -15.72
CA ILE A 28 -6.98 9.30 -14.32
C ILE A 28 -8.41 9.50 -13.88
N ARG A 29 -9.03 8.42 -13.43
CA ARG A 29 -10.27 8.40 -12.68
C ARG A 29 -10.01 7.80 -11.31
N GLY A 30 -10.72 8.22 -10.29
CA GLY A 30 -10.58 7.55 -9.00
C GLY A 30 -11.36 8.19 -7.88
N THR A 31 -11.27 7.55 -6.71
CA THR A 31 -12.13 7.88 -5.59
C THR A 31 -11.36 8.46 -4.41
N THR A 32 -12.04 9.30 -3.66
CA THR A 32 -11.60 9.81 -2.36
C THR A 32 -12.80 10.04 -1.44
N ARG A 33 -12.56 10.08 -0.12
CA ARG A 33 -13.59 10.49 0.83
C ARG A 33 -13.88 11.99 0.80
N THR A 34 -12.93 12.79 0.32
CA THR A 34 -12.94 14.26 0.34
C THR A 34 -12.48 14.81 -1.01
N PRO A 35 -13.36 14.85 -2.05
CA PRO A 35 -13.00 15.34 -3.39
C PRO A 35 -12.40 16.75 -3.40
N GLU A 36 -12.81 17.60 -2.47
CA GLU A 36 -12.35 18.98 -2.37
C GLU A 36 -10.83 19.09 -2.16
N ARG A 37 -10.23 18.08 -1.53
CA ARG A 37 -8.76 18.02 -1.33
C ARG A 37 -7.99 17.73 -2.62
N LEU A 38 -8.67 17.27 -3.66
CA LEU A 38 -8.11 16.95 -4.96
C LEU A 38 -8.57 17.95 -6.05
N ALA A 39 -9.02 19.14 -5.67
CA ALA A 39 -9.49 20.16 -6.61
C ALA A 39 -8.43 20.53 -7.66
N ALA A 40 -7.15 20.57 -7.29
CA ALA A 40 -6.07 20.83 -8.23
C ALA A 40 -5.88 19.68 -9.24
N ASP A 41 -6.04 18.43 -8.80
CA ASP A 41 -5.95 17.25 -9.68
C ASP A 41 -7.17 17.21 -10.62
N ALA A 42 -8.37 17.54 -10.12
CA ALA A 42 -9.57 17.66 -10.93
C ALA A 42 -9.43 18.78 -11.98
N ALA A 43 -8.86 19.93 -11.61
CA ALA A 43 -8.57 21.01 -12.55
C ALA A 43 -7.52 20.62 -13.60
N ALA A 44 -6.64 19.66 -13.28
CA ALA A 44 -5.69 19.06 -14.22
C ALA A 44 -6.30 17.95 -15.09
N GLY A 45 -7.63 17.74 -15.03
CA GLY A 45 -8.36 16.82 -15.89
C GLY A 45 -8.65 15.45 -15.29
N TRP A 46 -8.38 15.22 -13.99
CA TRP A 46 -8.78 13.96 -13.35
C TRP A 46 -10.27 13.93 -13.07
N GLN A 47 -10.88 12.76 -13.22
CA GLN A 47 -12.26 12.54 -12.80
C GLN A 47 -12.24 11.97 -11.37
N VAL A 48 -12.65 12.79 -10.40
CA VAL A 48 -12.59 12.47 -8.98
C VAL A 48 -14.00 12.25 -8.43
N TYR A 49 -14.23 11.06 -7.88
CA TYR A 49 -15.51 10.64 -7.33
C TYR A 49 -15.43 10.54 -5.81
N ARG A 50 -16.55 10.80 -5.13
CA ARG A 50 -16.66 10.52 -3.71
C ARG A 50 -16.94 9.04 -3.49
N PHE A 51 -16.20 8.42 -2.60
CA PHE A 51 -16.42 7.05 -2.12
C PHE A 51 -15.99 6.92 -0.66
N ALA A 52 -16.86 6.35 0.17
CA ALA A 52 -16.61 6.03 1.58
C ALA A 52 -17.39 4.76 1.93
N ASP A 53 -17.17 4.22 3.13
CA ASP A 53 -17.79 2.97 3.57
C ASP A 53 -19.35 3.02 3.50
N ASP A 54 -19.93 4.20 3.72
CA ASP A 54 -21.37 4.49 3.69
C ASP A 54 -21.83 5.25 2.43
N VAL A 55 -20.91 5.55 1.52
CA VAL A 55 -21.19 6.35 0.30
C VAL A 55 -20.58 5.63 -0.91
N PRO A 56 -21.32 4.73 -1.56
CA PRO A 56 -20.89 4.09 -2.80
C PRO A 56 -20.81 5.10 -3.94
N LEU A 57 -20.21 4.71 -5.08
CA LEU A 57 -20.29 5.49 -6.32
C LEU A 57 -21.76 5.62 -6.73
N THR A 58 -22.17 6.81 -7.15
CA THR A 58 -23.55 7.09 -7.58
C THR A 58 -23.87 6.35 -8.87
N ASP A 59 -22.94 6.34 -9.81
CA ASP A 59 -23.05 5.64 -11.09
C ASP A 59 -21.74 4.88 -11.37
N PRO A 60 -21.60 3.66 -10.85
CA PRO A 60 -20.38 2.89 -11.01
C PRO A 60 -20.18 2.38 -12.44
N GLU A 61 -21.25 2.16 -13.21
CA GLU A 61 -21.16 1.73 -14.60
C GLU A 61 -20.57 2.84 -15.47
N GLU A 62 -21.07 4.08 -15.36
CA GLU A 62 -20.51 5.24 -16.05
C GLU A 62 -19.06 5.52 -15.61
N ALA A 63 -18.79 5.47 -14.31
CA ALA A 63 -17.46 5.73 -13.78
C ALA A 63 -16.40 4.74 -14.29
N LEU A 64 -16.79 3.49 -14.56
CA LEU A 64 -15.92 2.41 -15.03
C LEU A 64 -16.00 2.18 -16.55
N ASP A 65 -16.86 2.87 -17.26
CA ASP A 65 -16.95 2.74 -18.73
C ASP A 65 -15.66 3.17 -19.42
N GLY A 66 -15.16 2.36 -20.34
CA GLY A 66 -13.92 2.60 -21.08
C GLY A 66 -12.65 2.61 -20.23
N VAL A 67 -12.67 2.03 -19.02
CA VAL A 67 -11.50 1.88 -18.17
C VAL A 67 -10.67 0.66 -18.61
N ASP A 68 -9.35 0.84 -18.77
CA ASP A 68 -8.40 -0.21 -19.17
C ASP A 68 -7.75 -0.89 -17.95
N ALA A 69 -7.67 -0.17 -16.83
CA ALA A 69 -7.03 -0.68 -15.61
C ALA A 69 -7.78 -0.24 -14.35
N VAL A 70 -7.96 -1.16 -13.40
CA VAL A 70 -8.52 -0.88 -12.08
C VAL A 70 -7.50 -1.20 -11.00
N LEU A 71 -7.29 -0.26 -10.08
CA LEU A 71 -6.46 -0.48 -8.89
C LEU A 71 -7.24 -0.13 -7.63
N SER A 72 -7.24 -1.01 -6.62
CA SER A 72 -7.70 -0.65 -5.28
C SER A 72 -6.53 -0.47 -4.33
N THR A 73 -6.48 0.69 -3.66
CA THR A 73 -5.58 1.00 -2.54
C THR A 73 -6.34 1.10 -1.22
N ILE A 74 -7.64 0.79 -1.22
CA ILE A 74 -8.49 0.86 -0.05
C ILE A 74 -8.26 -0.37 0.82
N THR A 75 -8.15 -0.14 2.12
CA THR A 75 -7.87 -1.19 3.09
C THR A 75 -9.13 -1.98 3.43
N ALA A 76 -9.07 -3.30 3.36
CA ALA A 76 -10.12 -4.17 3.90
C ALA A 76 -10.28 -3.97 5.43
N ILE A 77 -11.50 -3.88 5.90
CA ILE A 77 -11.88 -3.59 7.28
C ILE A 77 -12.83 -4.69 7.79
N GLY A 78 -12.55 -5.26 8.96
CA GLY A 78 -13.47 -6.17 9.64
C GLY A 78 -13.80 -7.47 8.91
N GLY A 79 -13.03 -7.85 7.88
CA GLY A 79 -13.32 -9.00 7.01
C GLY A 79 -14.09 -8.62 5.74
N SER A 80 -14.34 -7.35 5.52
CA SER A 80 -15.04 -6.74 4.40
C SER A 80 -14.07 -5.96 3.53
N ASP A 81 -14.27 -5.98 2.20
CA ASP A 81 -13.61 -5.08 1.27
C ASP A 81 -14.65 -4.07 0.74
N PRO A 82 -14.52 -2.78 1.10
CA PRO A 82 -15.56 -1.80 0.78
C PRO A 82 -15.85 -1.67 -0.72
N VAL A 83 -14.83 -1.87 -1.57
CA VAL A 83 -14.99 -1.77 -3.02
C VAL A 83 -15.77 -2.96 -3.57
N LEU A 84 -15.38 -4.18 -3.17
CA LEU A 84 -16.07 -5.40 -3.64
C LEU A 84 -17.48 -5.54 -3.06
N ASP A 85 -17.69 -5.05 -1.85
CA ASP A 85 -19.03 -5.08 -1.23
C ASP A 85 -20.00 -4.11 -1.92
N ALA A 86 -19.50 -2.95 -2.35
CA ALA A 86 -20.32 -1.93 -3.01
C ALA A 86 -20.46 -2.15 -4.53
N HIS A 87 -19.42 -2.66 -5.20
CA HIS A 87 -19.31 -2.62 -6.65
C HIS A 87 -18.82 -3.94 -7.28
N GLY A 88 -18.84 -5.05 -6.52
CA GLY A 88 -18.41 -6.36 -7.01
C GLY A 88 -19.18 -6.82 -8.25
N ASP A 89 -20.48 -6.57 -8.29
CA ASP A 89 -21.32 -6.94 -9.43
C ASP A 89 -20.89 -6.23 -10.72
N VAL A 90 -20.70 -4.91 -10.66
CA VAL A 90 -20.24 -4.12 -11.82
C VAL A 90 -18.82 -4.52 -12.21
N LEU A 91 -17.94 -4.72 -11.24
CA LEU A 91 -16.56 -5.14 -11.48
C LEU A 91 -16.47 -6.55 -12.07
N SER A 92 -17.45 -7.44 -11.86
CA SER A 92 -17.43 -8.80 -12.39
C SER A 92 -17.36 -8.85 -13.93
N GLY A 93 -17.85 -7.83 -14.61
CA GLY A 93 -17.75 -7.69 -16.06
C GLY A 93 -16.44 -7.05 -16.56
N PHE A 94 -15.56 -6.62 -15.68
CA PHE A 94 -14.33 -5.93 -16.06
C PHE A 94 -13.27 -6.93 -16.58
N THR A 95 -12.72 -6.66 -17.77
CA THR A 95 -11.75 -7.55 -18.44
C THR A 95 -10.34 -6.97 -18.55
N GLY A 96 -10.14 -5.71 -18.13
CA GLY A 96 -8.85 -5.04 -18.15
C GLY A 96 -7.88 -5.52 -17.05
N TRP A 97 -6.78 -4.81 -16.89
CA TRP A 97 -5.84 -5.09 -15.81
C TRP A 97 -6.41 -4.71 -14.44
N SER A 98 -6.25 -5.59 -13.45
CA SER A 98 -6.67 -5.30 -12.08
C SER A 98 -5.55 -5.52 -11.07
N GLY A 99 -5.42 -4.59 -10.11
CA GLY A 99 -4.46 -4.61 -9.01
C GLY A 99 -5.10 -4.30 -7.65
N TYR A 100 -4.58 -4.92 -6.59
CA TYR A 100 -5.00 -4.67 -5.21
C TYR A 100 -3.79 -4.45 -4.30
N VAL A 101 -3.73 -3.32 -3.62
CA VAL A 101 -2.66 -3.02 -2.65
C VAL A 101 -3.04 -3.62 -1.30
N SER A 102 -2.47 -4.78 -1.04
CA SER A 102 -2.55 -5.50 0.22
C SER A 102 -1.42 -5.11 1.18
N ALA A 103 -1.11 -5.93 2.16
CA ALA A 103 0.00 -5.71 3.09
C ALA A 103 0.70 -7.00 3.46
N THR A 104 1.98 -6.90 3.85
CA THR A 104 2.78 -8.03 4.35
C THR A 104 2.25 -8.63 5.66
N SER A 105 1.24 -8.02 6.29
CA SER A 105 0.56 -8.56 7.47
C SER A 105 -0.23 -9.85 7.21
N VAL A 106 -0.36 -10.26 5.97
CA VAL A 106 -0.96 -11.57 5.58
C VAL A 106 -0.04 -12.75 5.88
N TYR A 107 1.25 -12.51 6.04
CA TYR A 107 2.22 -13.57 6.32
C TYR A 107 2.30 -13.95 7.79
N PRO A 108 2.69 -15.20 8.11
CA PRO A 108 3.01 -15.61 9.47
C PRO A 108 4.21 -14.88 10.04
N ASP A 109 4.37 -14.95 11.34
CA ASP A 109 5.63 -14.60 11.99
C ASP A 109 6.71 -15.61 11.62
N ARG A 110 7.87 -15.09 11.21
CA ARG A 110 9.02 -15.91 10.78
C ARG A 110 10.33 -15.26 11.25
N PRO A 111 10.69 -15.42 12.52
CA PRO A 111 11.85 -14.72 13.11
C PRO A 111 13.19 -15.09 12.45
N ASP A 112 13.33 -16.33 11.99
CA ASP A 112 14.60 -16.87 11.48
C ASP A 112 14.65 -16.98 9.95
N GLY A 113 13.70 -16.36 9.22
CA GLY A 113 13.66 -16.46 7.78
C GLY A 113 12.95 -15.30 7.10
N PHE A 114 12.89 -15.36 5.76
CA PHE A 114 12.13 -14.44 4.93
C PHE A 114 10.81 -15.06 4.48
N CYS A 115 9.78 -14.24 4.38
CA CYS A 115 8.57 -14.53 3.64
C CYS A 115 8.74 -13.98 2.21
N TYR A 116 8.49 -14.82 1.24
CA TYR A 116 8.45 -14.46 -0.18
C TYR A 116 7.02 -14.63 -0.72
N GLU A 117 6.81 -14.32 -1.99
CA GLU A 117 5.49 -14.39 -2.62
C GLU A 117 4.85 -15.79 -2.57
N ASP A 118 5.67 -16.83 -2.56
CA ASP A 118 5.28 -18.25 -2.45
C ASP A 118 5.03 -18.73 -1.00
N THR A 119 5.31 -17.88 -0.01
CA THR A 119 5.04 -18.24 1.40
C THR A 119 3.53 -18.27 1.65
N PRO A 120 2.99 -19.36 2.22
CA PRO A 120 1.58 -19.43 2.59
C PRO A 120 1.19 -18.32 3.57
N THR A 121 -0.02 -17.80 3.42
CA THR A 121 -0.57 -16.80 4.33
C THR A 121 -1.07 -17.46 5.62
N ASP A 122 -0.65 -16.90 6.75
CA ASP A 122 -1.13 -17.28 8.09
C ASP A 122 -1.06 -16.07 9.03
N PRO A 123 -2.00 -15.12 8.90
CA PRO A 123 -1.94 -13.87 9.63
C PRO A 123 -2.36 -14.01 11.09
N ALA A 124 -1.50 -13.58 12.01
CA ALA A 124 -1.78 -13.54 13.45
C ALA A 124 -2.80 -12.45 13.85
N THR A 125 -3.01 -11.44 13.02
CA THR A 125 -3.85 -10.28 13.37
C THR A 125 -5.20 -10.31 12.65
N LYS A 126 -6.24 -9.70 13.28
CA LYS A 126 -7.55 -9.52 12.63
C LYS A 126 -7.44 -8.77 11.29
N ARG A 127 -6.57 -7.75 11.23
CA ARG A 127 -6.32 -6.98 9.99
C ARG A 127 -5.68 -7.83 8.91
N GLY A 128 -4.73 -8.69 9.27
CA GLY A 128 -4.13 -9.63 8.34
C GLY A 128 -5.15 -10.62 7.78
N LYS A 129 -6.01 -11.16 8.63
CA LYS A 129 -7.11 -12.07 8.22
C LYS A 129 -8.08 -11.41 7.25
N ALA A 130 -8.49 -10.16 7.55
CA ALA A 130 -9.35 -9.39 6.64
C ALA A 130 -8.71 -9.21 5.26
N ARG A 131 -7.40 -8.95 5.20
CA ARG A 131 -6.69 -8.80 3.93
C ARG A 131 -6.59 -10.11 3.16
N VAL A 132 -6.37 -11.25 3.81
CA VAL A 132 -6.37 -12.56 3.14
C VAL A 132 -7.72 -12.84 2.48
N ILE A 133 -8.81 -12.52 3.16
CA ILE A 133 -10.17 -12.65 2.60
C ILE A 133 -10.34 -11.72 1.38
N ALA A 134 -9.92 -10.46 1.50
CA ALA A 134 -10.01 -9.51 0.39
C ALA A 134 -9.13 -9.95 -0.81
N GLU A 135 -7.89 -10.39 -0.57
CA GLU A 135 -7.01 -10.93 -1.62
C GLU A 135 -7.69 -12.06 -2.40
N ALA A 136 -8.28 -13.03 -1.69
CA ALA A 136 -8.96 -14.15 -2.31
C ALA A 136 -10.16 -13.68 -3.17
N ARG A 137 -11.00 -12.78 -2.64
CA ARG A 137 -12.15 -12.22 -3.38
C ARG A 137 -11.73 -11.46 -4.64
N TRP A 138 -10.70 -10.62 -4.56
CA TRP A 138 -10.17 -9.89 -5.71
C TRP A 138 -9.60 -10.83 -6.77
N GLN A 139 -8.88 -11.90 -6.35
CA GLN A 139 -8.34 -12.89 -7.28
C GLN A 139 -9.43 -13.75 -7.92
N GLU A 140 -10.42 -14.18 -7.15
CA GLU A 140 -11.54 -14.96 -7.66
C GLU A 140 -12.37 -14.15 -8.69
N LEU A 141 -12.66 -12.89 -8.38
CA LEU A 141 -13.50 -12.06 -9.24
C LEU A 141 -12.79 -11.66 -10.54
N LEU A 142 -11.55 -11.17 -10.47
CA LEU A 142 -10.87 -10.54 -11.61
C LEU A 142 -9.52 -11.18 -11.98
N GLY A 143 -9.03 -12.14 -11.20
CA GLY A 143 -7.65 -12.62 -11.33
C GLY A 143 -6.63 -11.54 -11.02
N THR A 144 -6.93 -10.71 -10.05
CA THR A 144 -6.20 -9.49 -9.66
C THR A 144 -4.76 -9.77 -9.26
N GLU A 145 -3.85 -8.88 -9.65
CA GLU A 145 -2.47 -8.86 -9.15
C GLU A 145 -2.42 -8.24 -7.75
N LEU A 146 -1.79 -8.94 -6.82
CA LEU A 146 -1.72 -8.56 -5.41
C LEU A 146 -0.39 -7.90 -5.08
N PHE A 147 -0.43 -6.73 -4.48
CA PHE A 147 0.73 -5.96 -4.05
C PHE A 147 0.79 -5.91 -2.52
N ARG A 148 1.57 -6.81 -1.90
CA ARG A 148 1.69 -6.93 -0.44
C ARG A 148 2.71 -5.93 0.09
N ALA A 149 2.25 -4.74 0.47
CA ALA A 149 3.09 -3.64 0.90
C ALA A 149 3.60 -3.81 2.34
N ALA A 150 4.87 -3.57 2.53
CA ALA A 150 5.54 -3.36 3.82
C ALA A 150 5.20 -1.97 4.40
N GLY A 151 5.92 -1.50 5.40
CA GLY A 151 5.75 -0.16 5.94
C GLY A 151 6.05 0.91 4.88
N ILE A 152 5.03 1.60 4.41
CA ILE A 152 5.15 2.60 3.36
C ILE A 152 5.69 3.90 3.93
N TYR A 153 6.74 4.45 3.34
CA TYR A 153 7.31 5.74 3.68
C TYR A 153 7.54 6.62 2.45
N GLY A 154 7.85 7.90 2.67
CA GLY A 154 8.11 8.91 1.64
C GLY A 154 7.73 10.30 2.13
N PRO A 155 7.50 11.27 1.23
CA PRO A 155 7.16 12.66 1.59
C PRO A 155 5.97 12.75 2.55
N GLY A 156 6.13 13.51 3.65
CA GLY A 156 5.12 13.66 4.70
C GLY A 156 4.87 12.42 5.56
N ARG A 157 5.65 11.36 5.39
CA ARG A 157 5.54 10.09 6.13
C ARG A 157 6.91 9.45 6.30
N SER A 158 7.88 10.22 6.79
CA SER A 158 9.25 9.77 6.95
C SER A 158 9.81 10.11 8.34
N PRO A 159 10.90 9.47 8.78
CA PRO A 159 11.62 9.88 9.98
C PRO A 159 12.12 11.33 9.93
N PHE A 160 12.37 11.89 8.75
CA PHE A 160 12.73 13.29 8.59
C PHE A 160 11.61 14.23 9.05
N ASP A 161 10.37 13.91 8.68
CA ASP A 161 9.20 14.70 9.06
C ASP A 161 9.04 14.69 10.58
N SER A 162 9.04 13.50 11.19
CA SER A 162 8.88 13.35 12.64
C SER A 162 10.05 13.97 13.45
N LEU A 163 11.27 13.97 12.91
CA LEU A 163 12.40 14.68 13.54
C LEU A 163 12.22 16.19 13.49
N ARG A 164 11.76 16.75 12.37
CA ARG A 164 11.49 18.19 12.24
C ARG A 164 10.35 18.64 13.14
N ASP A 165 9.33 17.81 13.28
CA ASP A 165 8.15 18.08 14.12
C ASP A 165 8.39 17.79 15.61
N GLY A 166 9.56 17.27 16.00
CA GLY A 166 9.86 16.90 17.38
C GLY A 166 9.08 15.70 17.90
N THR A 167 8.42 14.93 17.02
CA THR A 167 7.60 13.76 17.39
C THR A 167 8.33 12.43 17.20
N ALA A 168 9.56 12.47 16.68
CA ALA A 168 10.38 11.28 16.50
C ALA A 168 10.66 10.59 17.83
N ARG A 169 10.69 9.25 17.81
CA ARG A 169 11.08 8.41 18.95
C ARG A 169 12.10 7.39 18.49
N VAL A 170 13.09 7.09 19.30
CA VAL A 170 13.99 5.97 19.13
C VAL A 170 13.52 4.86 20.05
N ILE A 171 12.90 3.81 19.49
CA ILE A 171 12.38 2.68 20.26
C ILE A 171 13.31 1.51 20.09
N GLU A 172 13.84 1.03 21.21
CA GLU A 172 14.70 -0.14 21.25
C GLU A 172 13.88 -1.39 21.62
N HIS A 173 13.81 -2.30 20.67
CA HIS A 173 13.21 -3.61 20.88
C HIS A 173 14.09 -4.67 20.20
N ARG A 174 14.78 -5.46 21.04
CA ARG A 174 15.84 -6.38 20.58
C ARG A 174 15.31 -7.39 19.55
N GLY A 175 16.01 -7.46 18.43
CA GLY A 175 15.70 -8.41 17.36
C GLY A 175 14.50 -8.03 16.48
N GLN A 176 13.86 -6.87 16.70
CA GLN A 176 12.76 -6.41 15.87
C GLN A 176 13.28 -5.65 14.65
N LEU A 177 12.97 -6.15 13.48
CA LEU A 177 13.25 -5.50 12.21
C LEU A 177 11.93 -5.19 11.48
N PHE A 178 11.90 -4.05 10.83
CA PHE A 178 10.75 -3.61 10.05
C PHE A 178 11.13 -3.55 8.58
N ASN A 179 10.30 -4.17 7.74
CA ASN A 179 10.37 -4.03 6.30
C ASN A 179 9.71 -2.72 5.90
N ARG A 180 10.25 -2.07 4.87
CA ARG A 180 9.78 -0.79 4.35
C ARG A 180 9.75 -0.80 2.84
N ILE A 181 9.08 0.17 2.27
CA ILE A 181 9.09 0.46 0.83
C ILE A 181 8.80 1.95 0.62
N HIS A 182 9.53 2.60 -0.25
CA HIS A 182 9.24 3.97 -0.63
C HIS A 182 8.01 4.04 -1.54
N VAL A 183 7.19 5.07 -1.38
CA VAL A 183 5.96 5.23 -2.17
C VAL A 183 6.24 5.31 -3.68
N ASP A 184 7.34 5.93 -4.09
CA ASP A 184 7.71 6.02 -5.50
C ASP A 184 8.09 4.64 -6.08
N ASP A 185 8.71 3.78 -5.27
CA ASP A 185 9.04 2.42 -5.70
C ASP A 185 7.77 1.57 -5.82
N ILE A 186 6.80 1.75 -4.94
CA ILE A 186 5.46 1.16 -5.12
C ILE A 186 4.88 1.55 -6.48
N CYS A 187 4.91 2.86 -6.80
CA CYS A 187 4.38 3.36 -8.08
C CYS A 187 5.12 2.75 -9.28
N ARG A 188 6.45 2.67 -9.22
CA ARG A 188 7.26 2.06 -10.30
C ARG A 188 6.94 0.58 -10.49
N VAL A 189 6.84 -0.17 -9.39
CA VAL A 189 6.51 -1.61 -9.43
C VAL A 189 5.11 -1.85 -9.98
N ILE A 190 4.11 -1.08 -9.55
CA ILE A 190 2.73 -1.21 -10.08
C ILE A 190 2.71 -0.92 -11.59
N ILE A 191 3.38 0.13 -12.05
CA ILE A 191 3.45 0.45 -13.48
C ILE A 191 4.19 -0.65 -14.27
N ALA A 192 5.27 -1.21 -13.71
CA ALA A 192 5.97 -2.32 -14.34
C ALA A 192 5.06 -3.56 -14.46
N ALA A 193 4.23 -3.82 -13.44
CA ALA A 193 3.23 -4.88 -13.46
C ALA A 193 2.13 -4.63 -14.52
N MET A 194 1.61 -3.41 -14.62
CA MET A 194 0.65 -3.02 -15.65
C MET A 194 1.21 -3.22 -17.08
N ASN A 195 2.49 -2.94 -17.28
CA ASN A 195 3.16 -3.13 -18.57
C ASN A 195 3.50 -4.61 -18.89
N ARG A 196 3.46 -5.48 -17.88
CA ARG A 196 3.72 -6.93 -17.98
C ARG A 196 2.63 -7.69 -17.24
N PRO A 197 1.36 -7.59 -17.65
CA PRO A 197 0.23 -8.13 -16.92
C PRO A 197 0.34 -9.65 -16.74
N ARG A 198 0.07 -10.13 -15.54
CA ARG A 198 0.01 -11.56 -15.22
C ARG A 198 -1.07 -11.82 -14.16
N ARG A 199 -2.19 -12.38 -14.59
CA ARG A 199 -3.32 -12.67 -13.70
C ARG A 199 -2.88 -13.48 -12.47
N GLY A 200 -3.34 -13.06 -11.32
CA GLY A 200 -3.07 -13.74 -10.05
C GLY A 200 -1.66 -13.58 -9.50
N ARG A 201 -0.78 -12.77 -10.16
CA ARG A 201 0.56 -12.53 -9.64
C ARG A 201 0.51 -11.88 -8.26
N ILE A 202 1.39 -12.35 -7.38
CA ILE A 202 1.66 -11.73 -6.09
C ILE A 202 3.01 -11.01 -6.17
N VAL A 203 3.09 -9.81 -5.60
CA VAL A 203 4.31 -9.01 -5.52
C VAL A 203 4.49 -8.49 -4.10
N ASN A 204 5.59 -8.83 -3.45
CA ASN A 204 5.97 -8.25 -2.18
C ASN A 204 6.61 -6.88 -2.39
N LEU A 205 5.94 -5.83 -1.95
CA LEU A 205 6.46 -4.47 -1.97
C LEU A 205 7.29 -4.24 -0.69
N ALA A 206 8.54 -4.65 -0.73
CA ALA A 206 9.49 -4.47 0.37
C ALA A 206 10.88 -4.19 -0.21
N ASP A 207 11.62 -3.28 0.44
CA ASP A 207 13.03 -3.10 0.17
C ASP A 207 13.85 -4.29 0.70
N GLU A 208 15.09 -4.41 0.26
CA GLU A 208 15.96 -5.54 0.60
C GLU A 208 16.62 -5.41 2.00
N LYS A 209 16.38 -4.30 2.71
CA LYS A 209 17.09 -3.98 3.95
C LYS A 209 16.14 -3.73 5.13
N PRO A 210 15.54 -4.78 5.71
CA PRO A 210 14.81 -4.63 6.97
C PRO A 210 15.73 -4.04 8.04
N ALA A 211 15.26 -3.05 8.79
CA ALA A 211 16.05 -2.34 9.77
C ALA A 211 15.25 -2.08 11.05
N ALA A 212 15.96 -1.99 12.20
CA ALA A 212 15.34 -1.59 13.45
C ALA A 212 14.82 -0.14 13.36
N GLN A 213 13.76 0.14 14.10
CA GLN A 213 13.12 1.47 14.06
C GLN A 213 14.09 2.55 14.55
N GLY A 214 14.79 2.30 15.68
CA GLY A 214 15.75 3.25 16.23
C GLY A 214 16.92 3.55 15.28
N ASP A 215 17.41 2.55 14.54
CA ASP A 215 18.52 2.74 13.60
C ASP A 215 18.15 3.65 12.45
N VAL A 216 16.92 3.52 11.95
CA VAL A 216 16.40 4.39 10.87
C VAL A 216 16.26 5.83 11.34
N VAL A 217 15.76 6.05 12.56
CA VAL A 217 15.65 7.41 13.13
C VAL A 217 17.03 8.01 13.40
N ARG A 218 17.98 7.27 13.97
CA ARG A 218 19.36 7.72 14.15
C ARG A 218 20.04 8.06 12.83
N HIS A 219 19.80 7.25 11.80
CA HIS A 219 20.33 7.53 10.46
C HIS A 219 19.75 8.82 9.88
N ALA A 220 18.44 9.02 9.99
CA ALA A 220 17.79 10.24 9.52
C ALA A 220 18.26 11.50 10.29
N ALA A 221 18.42 11.39 11.63
CA ALA A 221 18.95 12.48 12.46
C ALA A 221 20.35 12.88 12.02
N ARG A 222 21.23 11.89 11.77
CA ARG A 222 22.58 12.15 11.23
C ARG A 222 22.56 12.87 9.89
N LEU A 223 21.67 12.49 8.98
CA LEU A 223 21.53 13.17 7.67
C LEU A 223 21.00 14.58 7.79
N LEU A 224 20.17 14.87 8.79
CA LEU A 224 19.68 16.22 9.09
C LEU A 224 20.67 17.08 9.89
N GLY A 225 21.76 16.49 10.42
CA GLY A 225 22.69 17.18 11.30
C GLY A 225 22.10 17.52 12.68
N VAL A 226 21.13 16.74 13.17
CA VAL A 226 20.48 16.93 14.47
C VAL A 226 20.75 15.75 15.40
N SER A 227 20.66 15.97 16.72
CA SER A 227 20.74 14.87 17.69
C SER A 227 19.49 13.99 17.62
N PRO A 228 19.64 12.67 17.62
CA PRO A 228 18.48 11.79 17.71
C PRO A 228 17.82 11.92 19.10
N PRO A 229 16.53 11.60 19.23
CA PRO A 229 15.87 11.47 20.54
C PRO A 229 16.55 10.42 21.40
N GLU A 230 16.44 10.58 22.73
CA GLU A 230 16.92 9.58 23.68
C GLU A 230 16.21 8.22 23.44
N PRO A 231 16.94 7.11 23.52
CA PRO A 231 16.36 5.78 23.36
C PRO A 231 15.34 5.48 24.47
N GLN A 232 14.25 4.83 24.09
CA GLN A 232 13.20 4.36 24.99
C GLN A 232 12.96 2.87 24.77
N SER A 233 12.67 2.13 25.83
CA SER A 233 12.15 0.77 25.69
C SER A 233 10.71 0.79 25.11
N LEU A 234 10.26 -0.37 24.64
CA LEU A 234 8.87 -0.49 24.15
C LEU A 234 7.85 -0.24 25.25
N GLU A 235 8.19 -0.56 26.50
CA GLU A 235 7.35 -0.37 27.69
C GLU A 235 7.21 1.11 28.05
N GLU A 236 8.30 1.87 27.99
CA GLU A 236 8.33 3.31 28.30
C GLU A 236 7.70 4.16 27.20
N ALA A 237 7.71 3.67 25.97
CA ALA A 237 7.17 4.39 24.85
C ALA A 237 5.64 4.45 24.93
N ASP A 238 5.11 5.69 24.99
CA ASP A 238 3.67 5.94 24.89
C ASP A 238 3.19 5.71 23.45
N LEU A 239 2.93 4.45 23.14
CA LEU A 239 2.46 4.01 21.82
C LEU A 239 0.97 3.65 21.88
N SER A 240 0.24 4.05 20.85
CA SER A 240 -1.11 3.53 20.64
C SER A 240 -1.11 2.00 20.53
N ALA A 241 -2.23 1.37 20.88
CA ALA A 241 -2.38 -0.09 20.74
C ALA A 241 -2.04 -0.59 19.33
N MET A 242 -2.40 0.20 18.30
CA MET A 242 -2.05 -0.10 16.92
C MET A 242 -0.54 -0.05 16.69
N ALA A 243 0.14 0.99 17.12
CA ALA A 243 1.60 1.11 16.96
C ALA A 243 2.34 0.00 17.71
N ARG A 244 1.91 -0.32 18.95
CA ARG A 244 2.46 -1.41 19.74
C ARG A 244 2.29 -2.77 19.07
N SER A 245 1.18 -3.01 18.35
CA SER A 245 0.94 -4.27 17.65
C SER A 245 1.97 -4.58 16.55
N PHE A 246 2.66 -3.58 16.00
CA PHE A 246 3.72 -3.81 15.01
C PHE A 246 5.01 -4.39 15.65
N TYR A 247 5.21 -4.23 16.96
CA TYR A 247 6.38 -4.76 17.66
C TYR A 247 6.21 -6.21 18.12
N VAL A 248 4.98 -6.74 18.10
CA VAL A 248 4.70 -8.13 18.48
C VAL A 248 5.09 -9.09 17.35
N SER A 249 5.02 -8.63 16.12
CA SER A 249 5.14 -9.47 14.93
C SER A 249 6.57 -9.44 14.37
N ARG A 250 7.19 -10.62 14.23
CA ARG A 250 8.56 -10.75 13.71
C ARG A 250 8.54 -11.44 12.36
N ARG A 251 8.65 -10.65 11.31
CA ARG A 251 8.78 -11.17 9.93
C ARG A 251 9.73 -10.32 9.12
N ARG A 252 10.51 -10.97 8.30
CA ARG A 252 11.27 -10.34 7.23
C ARG A 252 10.63 -10.72 5.90
N VAL A 253 10.47 -9.77 5.00
CA VAL A 253 9.84 -9.98 3.71
C VAL A 253 10.80 -9.57 2.61
N GLY A 254 10.95 -10.43 1.62
CA GLY A 254 11.71 -10.17 0.41
C GLY A 254 10.83 -10.38 -0.82
N SER A 255 11.31 -9.94 -1.98
CA SER A 255 10.64 -10.17 -3.25
C SER A 255 11.53 -10.98 -4.20
N LYS A 256 10.92 -12.00 -4.82
CA LYS A 256 11.47 -12.75 -5.94
C LYS A 256 10.93 -12.25 -7.29
N VAL A 257 10.09 -11.23 -7.27
CA VAL A 257 9.31 -10.75 -8.41
C VAL A 257 9.79 -9.38 -8.89
N ILE A 258 10.08 -8.44 -8.00
CA ILE A 258 10.40 -7.05 -8.36
C ILE A 258 11.59 -6.99 -9.32
N GLY A 259 12.73 -7.47 -8.92
CA GLY A 259 13.92 -7.48 -9.80
C GLY A 259 13.82 -8.50 -10.95
N PRO A 260 13.65 -9.81 -10.64
CA PRO A 260 13.72 -10.86 -11.66
C PRO A 260 12.62 -10.80 -12.73
N GLU A 261 11.39 -10.44 -12.37
CA GLU A 261 10.26 -10.44 -13.32
C GLU A 261 9.90 -9.05 -13.83
N LEU A 262 9.93 -8.04 -12.96
CA LEU A 262 9.50 -6.69 -13.30
C LEU A 262 10.63 -5.76 -13.72
N GLY A 263 11.87 -6.05 -13.32
CA GLY A 263 13.04 -5.27 -13.69
C GLY A 263 13.09 -3.89 -13.03
N VAL A 264 12.60 -3.80 -11.78
CA VAL A 264 12.56 -2.56 -10.99
C VAL A 264 13.55 -2.64 -9.84
#